data_35e13407ac20d6bf137e1dff6bdafba8
#
_entry.id   35e13407ac20d6bf137e1dff6bdafba8
#
_cell.length_a   1.000
_cell.length_b   1.000
_cell.length_c   1.000
_cell.angle_alpha   90.00
_cell.angle_beta   90.00
_cell.angle_gamma   90.00
#
_symmetry.space_group_name_H-M   'P 1'
#
loop_
_entity.id
_entity.type
_entity.pdbx_description
1 polymer ?
#
loop_
_entity_poly.entity_id
_entity_poly.type
_entity_poly.pdbx_seq_one_letter_code
_entity_poly.pdbx_strand_id
1 'polypeptide(L)'
;MDKIIETYDTTLRYATFEGSEGIKLEKRLSIIRMLDSMGITYIDIGTPEDSEEYNQFLQQIQALQLESAVLTPFIRAKDCGRRIGVEPAVLKILEMDAETVCVEGECSEYVIRDEGKMRLEENLWQISQVISWFRSRGKAVIFNAHNYFDALSSSSAYTREVIKTASSAGADRIVLCDSSGYALFHDIGAGIDVARMHHTRRIGIQCADSSGCANSNAVVAVKSGVMHIQGSFLGTGPNGNISLAVSIANLQINMGYSCIPYMKLNRLTHAAEYIADQMDVSVPPTMPYVGRLAFSEEIPVIPNSRSVNMVHPEVVGNSRRMNLMTSYALTTLIERMNKMGYKVTRDLVTSLDIWKEYHRGYATEVSVALQILRGLGRVNSVFTIQDVKVLTERIEGADYDRTHVMMESLLGGEKRMSSGVGPDMVEAFWEAVQDAVSYKIKSARNIRVNSVRGRALTRSEFSAILDVTNGERAWSVSAVEPTELRCLCSMARDVIDYHLLTMGFYREKK
;
A
#
# COMPACT_ATOMS: atom_id res chain seq x y z
N MET A 1 1.14 -23.43 -16.63
CA MET A 1 2.06 -23.10 -15.51
C MET A 1 1.40 -22.00 -14.71
N ASP A 2 1.21 -22.22 -13.44
CA ASP A 2 0.64 -21.21 -12.56
C ASP A 2 1.54 -19.99 -12.55
N LYS A 3 1.00 -18.84 -12.97
CA LYS A 3 1.72 -17.58 -13.04
C LYS A 3 1.76 -16.90 -11.64
N ILE A 4 2.16 -17.68 -10.62
CA ILE A 4 2.21 -17.19 -9.23
C ILE A 4 3.58 -16.57 -8.97
N ILE A 5 3.57 -15.31 -8.54
CA ILE A 5 4.76 -14.57 -8.10
C ILE A 5 4.76 -14.53 -6.59
N GLU A 6 5.81 -15.00 -5.97
CA GLU A 6 6.04 -14.83 -4.54
C GLU A 6 6.43 -13.38 -4.24
N THR A 7 5.72 -12.77 -3.31
CA THR A 7 6.01 -11.42 -2.82
C THR A 7 6.76 -11.49 -1.49
N TYR A 8 7.84 -10.75 -1.37
CA TYR A 8 8.66 -10.65 -0.17
C TYR A 8 8.72 -9.19 0.26
N ASP A 9 8.07 -8.86 1.36
CA ASP A 9 8.02 -7.48 1.86
C ASP A 9 9.19 -7.19 2.80
N THR A 10 9.91 -6.10 2.52
CA THR A 10 11.07 -5.62 3.30
C THR A 10 10.76 -4.35 4.10
N THR A 11 9.49 -3.96 4.23
CA THR A 11 9.10 -2.72 4.92
C THR A 11 9.71 -2.64 6.32
N LEU A 12 9.62 -3.72 7.10
CA LEU A 12 10.13 -3.73 8.47
C LEU A 12 11.65 -3.78 8.57
N ARG A 13 12.36 -4.29 7.55
CA ARG A 13 13.83 -4.23 7.48
C ARG A 13 14.33 -2.79 7.42
N TYR A 14 13.64 -1.92 6.69
CA TYR A 14 14.03 -0.53 6.45
C TYR A 14 13.30 0.47 7.34
N ALA A 15 12.37 0.02 8.15
CA ALA A 15 11.59 0.86 9.05
C ALA A 15 12.43 1.58 10.13
N THR A 16 13.66 1.13 10.36
CA THR A 16 14.60 1.76 11.30
C THR A 16 15.42 2.90 10.69
N PHE A 17 15.38 3.10 9.36
CA PHE A 17 16.20 4.11 8.68
C PHE A 17 15.59 5.51 8.65
N GLU A 18 14.30 5.66 8.82
CA GLU A 18 13.59 6.94 8.80
C GLU A 18 13.33 7.47 10.21
N GLY A 19 14.40 7.86 10.92
CA GLY A 19 14.28 8.53 12.22
C GLY A 19 15.07 7.87 13.34
N SER A 20 15.44 8.66 14.34
CA SER A 20 16.29 8.26 15.47
C SER A 20 15.61 7.33 16.49
N GLU A 21 14.31 7.11 16.37
CA GLU A 21 13.55 6.16 17.18
C GLU A 21 12.85 5.18 16.23
N GLY A 22 13.20 3.91 16.25
CA GLY A 22 12.59 2.87 15.42
C GLY A 22 11.07 2.78 15.58
N ILE A 23 10.39 2.16 14.61
CA ILE A 23 8.93 1.96 14.68
C ILE A 23 8.57 1.18 15.94
N LYS A 24 7.64 1.71 16.73
CA LYS A 24 7.14 1.07 17.96
C LYS A 24 6.64 -0.34 17.69
N LEU A 25 6.81 -1.23 18.66
CA LEU A 25 6.44 -2.64 18.59
C LEU A 25 5.00 -2.87 18.08
N GLU A 26 4.03 -2.15 18.60
CA GLU A 26 2.63 -2.27 18.21
C GLU A 26 2.40 -1.93 16.74
N LYS A 27 3.08 -0.91 16.23
CA LYS A 27 3.04 -0.52 14.82
C LYS A 27 3.65 -1.59 13.91
N ARG A 28 4.77 -2.22 14.33
CA ARG A 28 5.37 -3.37 13.61
C ARG A 28 4.39 -4.53 13.49
N LEU A 29 3.70 -4.88 14.57
CA LEU A 29 2.69 -5.95 14.56
C LEU A 29 1.49 -5.60 13.68
N SER A 30 1.09 -4.34 13.66
CA SER A 30 0.00 -3.85 12.82
C SER A 30 0.36 -3.94 11.34
N ILE A 31 1.59 -3.61 10.96
CA ILE A 31 2.11 -3.78 9.59
C ILE A 31 2.11 -5.27 9.20
N ILE A 32 2.60 -6.16 10.06
CA ILE A 32 2.60 -7.62 9.80
C ILE A 32 1.18 -8.11 9.52
N ARG A 33 0.21 -7.77 10.37
CA ARG A 33 -1.20 -8.17 10.18
C ARG A 33 -1.78 -7.63 8.87
N MET A 34 -1.46 -6.38 8.52
CA MET A 34 -1.92 -5.80 7.27
C MET A 34 -1.34 -6.54 6.06
N LEU A 35 -0.04 -6.80 6.04
CA LEU A 35 0.65 -7.51 4.96
C LEU A 35 0.12 -8.95 4.80
N ASP A 36 -0.07 -9.67 5.90
CA ASP A 36 -0.67 -11.02 5.90
C ASP A 36 -2.10 -10.97 5.37
N SER A 37 -2.91 -10.02 5.86
CA SER A 37 -4.29 -9.83 5.39
C SER A 37 -4.38 -9.52 3.89
N MET A 38 -3.33 -8.94 3.30
CA MET A 38 -3.21 -8.71 1.86
C MET A 38 -2.78 -9.98 1.10
N GLY A 39 -2.22 -10.98 1.77
CA GLY A 39 -1.72 -12.21 1.15
C GLY A 39 -0.29 -12.09 0.64
N ILE A 40 0.54 -11.23 1.26
CA ILE A 40 1.98 -11.20 1.02
C ILE A 40 2.59 -12.53 1.46
N THR A 41 3.47 -13.12 0.62
CA THR A 41 3.99 -14.46 0.86
C THR A 41 5.04 -14.49 1.96
N TYR A 42 5.98 -13.56 1.95
CA TYR A 42 7.06 -13.46 2.94
C TYR A 42 7.10 -12.06 3.53
N ILE A 43 7.27 -11.96 4.84
CA ILE A 43 7.44 -10.70 5.56
C ILE A 43 8.79 -10.72 6.26
N ASP A 44 9.69 -9.84 5.83
CA ASP A 44 10.99 -9.64 6.48
C ASP A 44 10.79 -8.95 7.82
N ILE A 45 11.33 -9.56 8.86
CA ILE A 45 11.25 -9.02 10.22
C ILE A 45 12.58 -8.40 10.70
N GLY A 46 13.52 -8.23 9.78
CA GLY A 46 14.84 -7.67 10.05
C GLY A 46 15.82 -8.66 10.65
N THR A 47 16.98 -8.13 11.04
CA THR A 47 18.02 -8.91 11.72
C THR A 47 17.67 -9.05 13.19
N PRO A 48 17.69 -10.29 13.74
CA PRO A 48 17.51 -10.50 15.16
C PRO A 48 18.55 -9.80 16.00
N GLU A 49 18.10 -9.12 17.04
CA GLU A 49 18.94 -8.39 17.99
C GLU A 49 18.82 -9.00 19.40
N ASP A 50 19.90 -8.88 20.19
CA ASP A 50 19.88 -9.28 21.59
C ASP A 50 19.46 -8.09 22.47
N SER A 51 18.18 -7.72 22.37
CA SER A 51 17.57 -6.64 23.14
C SER A 51 16.25 -7.09 23.77
N GLU A 52 15.86 -6.43 24.86
CA GLU A 52 14.59 -6.70 25.53
C GLU A 52 13.40 -6.40 24.59
N GLU A 53 13.48 -5.31 23.84
CA GLU A 53 12.44 -4.93 22.87
C GLU A 53 12.27 -6.01 21.79
N TYR A 54 13.37 -6.54 21.27
CA TYR A 54 13.31 -7.62 20.28
C TYR A 54 12.74 -8.92 20.87
N ASN A 55 13.08 -9.24 22.14
CA ASN A 55 12.50 -10.40 22.83
C ASN A 55 10.97 -10.26 23.01
N GLN A 56 10.48 -9.07 23.37
CA GLN A 56 9.06 -8.79 23.45
C GLN A 56 8.39 -8.90 22.07
N PHE A 57 9.06 -8.41 21.03
CA PHE A 57 8.58 -8.56 19.65
C PHE A 57 8.47 -10.04 19.25
N LEU A 58 9.47 -10.88 19.57
CA LEU A 58 9.43 -12.32 19.30
C LEU A 58 8.26 -13.00 19.99
N GLN A 59 8.02 -12.71 21.25
CA GLN A 59 6.90 -13.28 22.00
C GLN A 59 5.55 -12.93 21.37
N GLN A 60 5.40 -11.69 20.90
CA GLN A 60 4.16 -11.22 20.30
C GLN A 60 3.93 -11.78 18.91
N ILE A 61 4.97 -11.89 18.06
CA ILE A 61 4.82 -12.50 16.72
C ILE A 61 4.53 -14.00 16.79
N GLN A 62 5.05 -14.73 17.80
CA GLN A 62 4.70 -16.14 18.02
C GLN A 62 3.23 -16.33 18.39
N ALA A 63 2.61 -15.34 19.03
CA ALA A 63 1.20 -15.33 19.36
C ALA A 63 0.30 -14.92 18.17
N LEU A 64 0.88 -14.40 17.07
CA LEU A 64 0.11 -14.02 15.88
C LEU A 64 -0.35 -15.28 15.12
N GLN A 65 -1.65 -15.35 14.89
CA GLN A 65 -2.22 -16.31 13.95
C GLN A 65 -2.25 -15.66 12.56
N LEU A 66 -1.22 -15.92 11.75
CA LEU A 66 -1.16 -15.45 10.37
C LEU A 66 -1.95 -16.38 9.46
N GLU A 67 -2.60 -15.82 8.43
CA GLU A 67 -3.38 -16.59 7.47
C GLU A 67 -2.49 -17.37 6.49
N SER A 68 -1.41 -16.73 6.01
CA SER A 68 -0.58 -17.30 4.94
C SER A 68 0.86 -16.78 4.88
N ALA A 69 1.16 -15.66 5.52
CA ALA A 69 2.49 -15.06 5.41
C ALA A 69 3.54 -15.83 6.24
N VAL A 70 4.73 -15.97 5.67
CA VAL A 70 5.90 -16.56 6.34
C VAL A 70 6.79 -15.44 6.87
N LEU A 71 6.92 -15.36 8.20
CA LEU A 71 7.87 -14.43 8.83
C LEU A 71 9.29 -14.89 8.56
N THR A 72 10.10 -14.00 8.01
CA THR A 72 11.43 -14.33 7.52
C THR A 72 12.47 -13.43 8.17
N PRO A 73 13.27 -13.92 9.12
CA PRO A 73 14.40 -13.19 9.66
C PRO A 73 15.50 -13.04 8.62
N PHE A 74 16.23 -11.93 8.70
CA PHE A 74 17.33 -11.57 7.82
C PHE A 74 18.66 -11.67 8.57
N ILE A 75 19.70 -12.17 7.88
CA ILE A 75 21.05 -12.22 8.42
C ILE A 75 22.08 -12.07 7.30
N ARG A 76 23.21 -11.41 7.56
CA ARG A 76 24.33 -11.34 6.64
C ARG A 76 25.31 -12.47 6.92
N ALA A 77 25.74 -13.18 5.88
CA ALA A 77 26.68 -14.28 6.01
C ALA A 77 27.98 -13.85 6.72
N LYS A 78 28.48 -12.64 6.43
CA LYS A 78 29.70 -12.07 7.03
C LYS A 78 29.61 -11.86 8.55
N ASP A 79 28.40 -11.68 9.09
CA ASP A 79 28.18 -11.42 10.51
C ASP A 79 28.06 -12.72 11.33
N CYS A 80 28.05 -13.89 10.66
CA CYS A 80 27.87 -15.20 11.27
C CYS A 80 29.19 -15.87 11.71
N GLY A 81 30.28 -15.21 11.84
CA GLY A 81 31.56 -15.77 12.33
C GLY A 81 31.88 -17.20 11.87
N ARG A 82 32.91 -17.82 12.47
CA ARG A 82 33.29 -19.23 12.16
C ARG A 82 32.45 -20.26 12.91
N ARG A 83 31.80 -19.87 14.00
CA ARG A 83 30.96 -20.75 14.83
C ARG A 83 29.50 -20.30 14.75
N ILE A 84 28.89 -20.54 13.61
CA ILE A 84 27.54 -20.06 13.29
C ILE A 84 26.52 -20.31 14.41
N GLY A 85 26.53 -21.51 15.03
CA GLY A 85 25.57 -21.91 16.03
C GLY A 85 25.71 -21.24 17.41
N VAL A 86 26.65 -20.33 17.62
CA VAL A 86 26.79 -19.55 18.86
C VAL A 86 26.56 -18.05 18.65
N GLU A 87 26.32 -17.63 17.42
CA GLU A 87 26.03 -16.24 17.11
C GLU A 87 24.66 -15.84 17.66
N PRO A 88 24.52 -14.73 18.40
CA PRO A 88 23.25 -14.34 19.05
C PRO A 88 22.08 -14.27 18.06
N ALA A 89 22.26 -13.64 16.89
CA ALA A 89 21.21 -13.54 15.88
C ALA A 89 20.77 -14.92 15.36
N VAL A 90 21.70 -15.86 15.22
CA VAL A 90 21.40 -17.24 14.79
C VAL A 90 20.63 -17.99 15.84
N LEU A 91 20.99 -17.84 17.14
CA LEU A 91 20.25 -18.44 18.25
C LEU A 91 18.82 -17.92 18.31
N LYS A 92 18.61 -16.62 18.13
CA LYS A 92 17.26 -16.02 18.07
C LYS A 92 16.43 -16.57 16.90
N ILE A 93 17.03 -16.78 15.73
CA ILE A 93 16.36 -17.42 14.57
C ILE A 93 15.89 -18.84 14.93
N LEU A 94 16.65 -19.57 15.71
CA LEU A 94 16.23 -20.91 16.17
C LEU A 94 15.10 -20.84 17.21
N GLU A 95 15.19 -19.89 18.16
CA GLU A 95 14.16 -19.70 19.19
C GLU A 95 12.78 -19.39 18.59
N MET A 96 12.73 -18.60 17.51
CA MET A 96 11.48 -18.27 16.84
C MET A 96 10.95 -19.38 15.91
N ASP A 97 11.69 -20.46 15.76
CA ASP A 97 11.38 -21.60 14.88
C ASP A 97 11.01 -21.19 13.43
N ALA A 98 11.66 -20.14 12.92
CA ALA A 98 11.41 -19.63 11.57
C ALA A 98 11.56 -20.74 10.53
N GLU A 99 10.56 -20.91 9.67
CA GLU A 99 10.60 -21.90 8.57
C GLU A 99 11.58 -21.49 7.47
N THR A 100 11.70 -20.19 7.22
CA THR A 100 12.52 -19.61 6.16
C THR A 100 13.44 -18.54 6.73
N VAL A 101 14.68 -18.50 6.25
CA VAL A 101 15.69 -17.50 6.62
C VAL A 101 16.20 -16.80 5.37
N CYS A 102 16.31 -15.49 5.39
CA CYS A 102 16.97 -14.70 4.34
C CYS A 102 18.45 -14.50 4.71
N VAL A 103 19.33 -14.99 3.87
CA VAL A 103 20.80 -14.87 4.04
C VAL A 103 21.35 -13.97 2.95
N GLU A 104 22.01 -12.87 3.33
CA GLU A 104 22.68 -11.98 2.38
C GLU A 104 24.17 -12.32 2.26
N GLY A 105 24.68 -12.35 1.04
CA GLY A 105 26.10 -12.49 0.74
C GLY A 105 26.57 -11.51 -0.33
N GLU A 106 27.79 -11.04 -0.19
CA GLU A 106 28.38 -10.00 -1.03
C GLU A 106 28.93 -10.59 -2.36
N CYS A 107 28.61 -9.93 -3.48
CA CYS A 107 29.10 -10.29 -4.80
C CYS A 107 30.25 -9.40 -5.29
N SER A 108 30.41 -8.21 -4.74
CA SER A 108 31.41 -7.24 -5.18
C SER A 108 32.79 -7.54 -4.59
N GLU A 109 33.78 -7.84 -5.45
CA GLU A 109 35.19 -8.01 -5.02
C GLU A 109 35.71 -6.78 -4.30
N TYR A 110 35.38 -5.59 -4.78
CA TYR A 110 35.77 -4.32 -4.17
C TYR A 110 35.28 -4.21 -2.74
N VAL A 111 33.97 -4.42 -2.50
CA VAL A 111 33.40 -4.33 -1.16
C VAL A 111 34.01 -5.37 -0.22
N ILE A 112 34.25 -6.59 -0.69
CA ILE A 112 34.86 -7.64 0.12
C ILE A 112 36.29 -7.30 0.54
N ARG A 113 37.14 -6.86 -0.42
CA ARG A 113 38.58 -6.64 -0.19
C ARG A 113 38.86 -5.31 0.50
N ASP A 114 38.26 -4.23 -0.01
CA ASP A 114 38.63 -2.86 0.38
C ASP A 114 37.83 -2.38 1.60
N GLU A 115 36.54 -2.66 1.66
CA GLU A 115 35.70 -2.28 2.79
C GLU A 115 35.66 -3.37 3.88
N GLY A 116 35.44 -4.62 3.48
CA GLY A 116 35.29 -5.76 4.39
C GLY A 116 36.65 -6.30 4.88
N LYS A 117 37.79 -5.94 4.23
CA LYS A 117 39.16 -6.46 4.52
C LYS A 117 39.20 -7.98 4.62
N MET A 118 38.37 -8.65 3.80
CA MET A 118 38.19 -10.08 3.78
C MET A 118 38.73 -10.67 2.49
N ARG A 119 39.16 -11.92 2.50
CA ARG A 119 39.53 -12.65 1.28
C ARG A 119 38.30 -13.16 0.56
N LEU A 120 38.37 -13.25 -0.76
CA LEU A 120 37.27 -13.74 -1.60
C LEU A 120 36.85 -15.18 -1.25
N GLU A 121 37.83 -16.04 -0.99
CA GLU A 121 37.59 -17.44 -0.57
C GLU A 121 36.89 -17.52 0.79
N GLU A 122 37.16 -16.58 1.67
CA GLU A 122 36.54 -16.51 2.99
C GLU A 122 35.06 -16.10 2.87
N ASN A 123 34.73 -15.15 1.99
CA ASN A 123 33.32 -14.79 1.71
C ASN A 123 32.56 -15.98 1.11
N LEU A 124 33.14 -16.68 0.12
CA LEU A 124 32.50 -17.88 -0.44
C LEU A 124 32.30 -18.98 0.62
N TRP A 125 33.30 -19.19 1.46
CA TRP A 125 33.22 -20.15 2.55
C TRP A 125 32.09 -19.79 3.54
N GLN A 126 32.01 -18.52 3.97
CA GLN A 126 30.93 -18.06 4.88
C GLN A 126 29.55 -18.26 4.26
N ILE A 127 29.34 -17.83 3.01
CA ILE A 127 28.09 -18.04 2.28
C ILE A 127 27.70 -19.52 2.29
N SER A 128 28.65 -20.41 1.90
CA SER A 128 28.41 -21.83 1.86
C SER A 128 28.07 -22.41 3.23
N GLN A 129 28.81 -22.02 4.27
CA GLN A 129 28.60 -22.53 5.62
C GLN A 129 27.27 -22.11 6.21
N VAL A 130 26.91 -20.82 6.09
CA VAL A 130 25.64 -20.29 6.65
C VAL A 130 24.44 -20.93 5.98
N ILE A 131 24.41 -21.01 4.66
CA ILE A 131 23.32 -21.65 3.91
C ILE A 131 23.20 -23.12 4.31
N SER A 132 24.31 -23.88 4.24
CA SER A 132 24.31 -25.30 4.56
C SER A 132 23.91 -25.57 6.02
N TRP A 133 24.30 -24.68 6.93
CA TRP A 133 23.96 -24.80 8.35
C TRP A 133 22.45 -24.69 8.60
N PHE A 134 21.76 -23.71 8.00
CA PHE A 134 20.31 -23.60 8.11
C PHE A 134 19.60 -24.74 7.36
N ARG A 135 20.08 -25.11 6.17
CA ARG A 135 19.54 -26.23 5.40
C ARG A 135 19.61 -27.55 6.16
N SER A 136 20.72 -27.83 6.86
CA SER A 136 20.88 -29.04 7.67
C SER A 136 19.91 -29.14 8.85
N ARG A 137 19.27 -28.01 9.21
CA ARG A 137 18.23 -27.91 10.24
C ARG A 137 16.82 -27.83 9.69
N GLY A 138 16.66 -28.16 8.40
CA GLY A 138 15.34 -28.18 7.74
C GLY A 138 14.78 -26.80 7.39
N LYS A 139 15.53 -25.70 7.60
CA LYS A 139 15.07 -24.36 7.25
C LYS A 139 15.19 -24.13 5.73
N ALA A 140 14.20 -23.46 5.13
CA ALA A 140 14.33 -22.93 3.77
C ALA A 140 15.24 -21.69 3.78
N VAL A 141 16.06 -21.53 2.72
CA VAL A 141 16.99 -20.41 2.63
C VAL A 141 16.74 -19.62 1.36
N ILE A 142 16.46 -18.33 1.52
CA ILE A 142 16.47 -17.31 0.47
C ILE A 142 17.82 -16.62 0.53
N PHE A 143 18.61 -16.69 -0.55
CA PHE A 143 19.90 -16.06 -0.62
C PHE A 143 19.82 -14.75 -1.42
N ASN A 144 20.13 -13.63 -0.77
CA ASN A 144 20.26 -12.32 -1.42
C ASN A 144 21.69 -12.11 -1.89
N ALA A 145 21.90 -12.08 -3.22
CA ALA A 145 23.16 -11.79 -3.86
C ALA A 145 23.36 -10.27 -3.94
N HIS A 146 23.95 -9.69 -2.88
CA HIS A 146 24.13 -8.25 -2.72
C HIS A 146 25.09 -7.69 -3.77
N ASN A 147 24.81 -6.51 -4.32
CA ASN A 147 25.59 -5.86 -5.40
C ASN A 147 25.73 -6.71 -6.67
N TYR A 148 24.80 -7.62 -6.96
CA TYR A 148 24.94 -8.60 -8.04
C TYR A 148 25.18 -7.96 -9.41
N PHE A 149 24.38 -6.96 -9.80
CA PHE A 149 24.44 -6.38 -11.14
C PHE A 149 25.73 -5.57 -11.34
N ASP A 150 26.15 -4.76 -10.37
CA ASP A 150 27.41 -4.03 -10.43
C ASP A 150 28.62 -4.97 -10.44
N ALA A 151 28.57 -5.99 -9.60
CA ALA A 151 29.61 -7.00 -9.53
C ALA A 151 29.68 -7.85 -10.80
N LEU A 152 28.55 -8.15 -11.44
CA LEU A 152 28.56 -8.92 -12.70
C LEU A 152 29.23 -8.16 -13.82
N SER A 153 29.12 -6.84 -13.87
CA SER A 153 29.80 -6.00 -14.86
C SER A 153 31.27 -5.80 -14.58
N SER A 154 31.67 -5.72 -13.31
CA SER A 154 33.08 -5.46 -12.89
C SER A 154 33.90 -6.71 -12.66
N SER A 155 33.34 -7.79 -12.14
CA SER A 155 34.00 -9.02 -11.69
C SER A 155 33.18 -10.27 -12.01
N SER A 156 32.76 -10.45 -13.25
CA SER A 156 31.84 -11.50 -13.68
C SER A 156 32.21 -12.92 -13.25
N ALA A 157 33.51 -13.27 -13.23
CA ALA A 157 33.93 -14.61 -12.83
C ALA A 157 33.63 -14.89 -11.35
N TYR A 158 33.97 -13.98 -10.47
CA TYR A 158 33.72 -14.12 -9.04
C TYR A 158 32.22 -14.10 -8.72
N THR A 159 31.46 -13.18 -9.32
CA THR A 159 30.01 -13.11 -9.15
C THR A 159 29.31 -14.43 -9.49
N ARG A 160 29.75 -15.12 -10.58
CA ARG A 160 29.26 -16.44 -10.93
C ARG A 160 29.61 -17.51 -9.87
N GLU A 161 30.82 -17.45 -9.30
CA GLU A 161 31.22 -18.36 -8.22
C GLU A 161 30.38 -18.14 -6.96
N VAL A 162 29.97 -16.89 -6.63
CA VAL A 162 29.04 -16.63 -5.53
C VAL A 162 27.69 -17.32 -5.78
N ILE A 163 27.10 -17.15 -6.96
CA ILE A 163 25.80 -17.79 -7.31
C ILE A 163 25.92 -19.32 -7.26
N LYS A 164 26.99 -19.87 -7.82
CA LYS A 164 27.25 -21.32 -7.81
C LYS A 164 27.44 -21.85 -6.39
N THR A 165 28.16 -21.12 -5.55
CA THR A 165 28.39 -21.49 -4.14
C THR A 165 27.08 -21.49 -3.36
N ALA A 166 26.27 -20.46 -3.46
CA ALA A 166 24.98 -20.39 -2.80
C ALA A 166 24.01 -21.51 -3.29
N SER A 167 24.00 -21.76 -4.60
CA SER A 167 23.22 -22.85 -5.19
C SER A 167 23.64 -24.22 -4.69
N SER A 168 24.96 -24.50 -4.67
CA SER A 168 25.54 -25.77 -4.21
C SER A 168 25.36 -25.99 -2.70
N ALA A 169 25.36 -24.94 -1.92
CA ALA A 169 25.07 -24.95 -0.48
C ALA A 169 23.59 -25.23 -0.17
N GLY A 170 22.72 -25.19 -1.17
CA GLY A 170 21.32 -25.57 -1.05
C GLY A 170 20.33 -24.42 -0.91
N ALA A 171 20.66 -23.20 -1.34
CA ALA A 171 19.70 -22.10 -1.38
C ALA A 171 18.45 -22.50 -2.19
N ASP A 172 17.26 -22.25 -1.64
CA ASP A 172 15.99 -22.56 -2.31
C ASP A 172 15.62 -21.48 -3.32
N ARG A 173 16.03 -20.25 -3.04
CA ARG A 173 15.87 -19.09 -3.92
C ARG A 173 17.16 -18.27 -3.92
N ILE A 174 17.51 -17.73 -5.07
CA ILE A 174 18.59 -16.73 -5.19
C ILE A 174 17.98 -15.46 -5.73
N VAL A 175 18.09 -14.39 -4.95
CA VAL A 175 17.59 -13.06 -5.27
C VAL A 175 18.75 -12.21 -5.78
N LEU A 176 18.63 -11.74 -7.00
CA LEU A 176 19.63 -10.88 -7.64
C LEU A 176 19.36 -9.43 -7.21
N CYS A 177 20.30 -8.82 -6.49
CA CYS A 177 20.12 -7.49 -5.93
C CYS A 177 20.83 -6.42 -6.78
N ASP A 178 20.05 -5.47 -7.29
CA ASP A 178 20.54 -4.18 -7.79
C ASP A 178 20.62 -3.23 -6.58
N SER A 179 21.69 -3.34 -5.81
CA SER A 179 21.84 -2.62 -4.54
C SER A 179 22.13 -1.14 -4.75
N SER A 180 22.77 -0.77 -5.87
CA SER A 180 23.01 0.61 -6.26
C SER A 180 21.78 1.28 -6.87
N GLY A 181 20.86 0.51 -7.46
CA GLY A 181 19.66 1.01 -8.12
C GLY A 181 19.91 1.67 -9.47
N TYR A 182 21.01 1.34 -10.13
CA TYR A 182 21.38 1.89 -11.45
C TYR A 182 21.31 0.88 -12.59
N ALA A 183 20.97 -0.38 -12.33
CA ALA A 183 20.78 -1.36 -13.38
C ALA A 183 19.60 -0.95 -14.28
N LEU A 184 19.77 -1.08 -15.58
CA LEU A 184 18.75 -0.80 -16.58
C LEU A 184 18.12 -2.11 -17.08
N PHE A 185 17.02 -2.02 -17.80
CA PHE A 185 16.23 -3.17 -18.26
C PHE A 185 17.03 -4.25 -19.00
N HIS A 186 18.05 -3.86 -19.76
CA HIS A 186 18.91 -4.81 -20.50
C HIS A 186 19.88 -5.56 -19.58
N ASP A 187 20.35 -4.92 -18.50
CA ASP A 187 21.22 -5.54 -17.50
C ASP A 187 20.44 -6.61 -16.72
N ILE A 188 19.17 -6.34 -16.41
CA ILE A 188 18.30 -7.25 -15.68
C ILE A 188 18.13 -8.58 -16.44
N GLY A 189 17.81 -8.52 -17.73
CA GLY A 189 17.65 -9.73 -18.55
C GLY A 189 18.93 -10.54 -18.63
N ALA A 190 20.06 -9.87 -18.95
CA ALA A 190 21.37 -10.51 -19.06
C ALA A 190 21.83 -11.13 -17.74
N GLY A 191 21.64 -10.43 -16.62
CA GLY A 191 21.99 -10.93 -15.28
C GLY A 191 21.18 -12.17 -14.89
N ILE A 192 19.89 -12.20 -15.19
CA ILE A 192 19.04 -13.38 -14.94
C ILE A 192 19.52 -14.58 -15.73
N ASP A 193 19.86 -14.42 -17.00
CA ASP A 193 20.35 -15.49 -17.84
C ASP A 193 21.67 -16.09 -17.30
N VAL A 194 22.60 -15.22 -16.83
CA VAL A 194 23.83 -15.67 -16.18
C VAL A 194 23.55 -16.46 -14.90
N ALA A 195 22.65 -15.97 -14.04
CA ALA A 195 22.32 -16.66 -12.80
C ALA A 195 21.71 -18.05 -13.05
N ARG A 196 20.87 -18.21 -14.09
CA ARG A 196 20.24 -19.47 -14.47
C ARG A 196 21.22 -20.55 -14.91
N MET A 197 22.38 -20.17 -15.40
CA MET A 197 23.44 -21.15 -15.73
C MET A 197 23.95 -21.90 -14.49
N HIS A 198 23.76 -21.34 -13.30
CA HIS A 198 24.31 -21.84 -12.05
C HIS A 198 23.24 -22.18 -11.00
N HIS A 199 21.99 -21.73 -11.19
CA HIS A 199 20.89 -21.99 -10.29
C HIS A 199 19.61 -22.34 -11.05
N THR A 200 19.11 -23.55 -10.85
CA THR A 200 17.95 -24.08 -11.59
C THR A 200 16.63 -23.93 -10.83
N ARG A 201 16.69 -23.53 -9.56
CA ARG A 201 15.51 -23.30 -8.73
C ARG A 201 14.98 -21.88 -8.96
N ARG A 202 14.20 -21.34 -8.03
CA ARG A 202 13.59 -20.02 -8.18
C ARG A 202 14.62 -18.89 -8.08
N ILE A 203 14.59 -18.01 -9.07
CA ILE A 203 15.33 -16.73 -9.05
C ILE A 203 14.35 -15.64 -8.64
N GLY A 204 14.85 -14.74 -7.79
CA GLY A 204 14.20 -13.51 -7.35
C GLY A 204 14.91 -12.27 -7.84
N ILE A 205 14.27 -11.11 -7.62
CA ILE A 205 14.80 -9.78 -7.92
C ILE A 205 14.52 -8.84 -6.76
N GLN A 206 15.51 -8.02 -6.42
CA GLN A 206 15.39 -6.83 -5.57
C GLN A 206 16.14 -5.69 -6.25
N CYS A 207 15.54 -4.50 -6.32
CA CYS A 207 16.20 -3.32 -6.88
C CYS A 207 16.00 -2.13 -5.94
N ALA A 208 17.10 -1.43 -5.61
CA ALA A 208 17.00 -0.06 -5.13
C ALA A 208 16.51 0.85 -6.27
N ASP A 209 16.03 2.04 -5.95
CA ASP A 209 15.33 2.93 -6.90
C ASP A 209 16.08 4.25 -7.20
N SER A 210 17.42 4.23 -7.08
CA SER A 210 18.25 5.42 -7.31
C SER A 210 18.06 6.07 -8.68
N SER A 211 17.76 5.25 -9.70
CA SER A 211 17.51 5.71 -11.08
C SER A 211 16.01 5.83 -11.41
N GLY A 212 15.09 5.51 -10.49
CA GLY A 212 13.66 5.46 -10.77
C GLY A 212 13.22 4.24 -11.61
N CYS A 213 14.07 3.22 -11.75
CA CYS A 213 13.82 2.06 -12.59
C CYS A 213 13.38 0.80 -11.84
N ALA A 214 13.35 0.80 -10.51
CA ALA A 214 13.12 -0.40 -9.70
C ALA A 214 11.85 -1.17 -10.08
N ASN A 215 10.70 -0.49 -10.17
CA ASN A 215 9.44 -1.14 -10.53
C ASN A 215 9.42 -1.63 -12.00
N SER A 216 10.05 -0.90 -12.92
CA SER A 216 10.20 -1.34 -14.32
C SER A 216 11.09 -2.56 -14.42
N ASN A 217 12.18 -2.58 -13.68
CA ASN A 217 13.12 -3.71 -13.59
C ASN A 217 12.44 -4.96 -13.02
N ALA A 218 11.57 -4.82 -12.01
CA ALA A 218 10.76 -5.92 -11.49
C ALA A 218 9.85 -6.54 -12.57
N VAL A 219 9.19 -5.71 -13.38
CA VAL A 219 8.35 -6.16 -14.51
C VAL A 219 9.18 -6.89 -15.56
N VAL A 220 10.35 -6.36 -15.92
CA VAL A 220 11.28 -7.00 -16.87
C VAL A 220 11.77 -8.33 -16.32
N ALA A 221 12.14 -8.40 -15.05
CA ALA A 221 12.60 -9.61 -14.39
C ALA A 221 11.51 -10.72 -14.44
N VAL A 222 10.27 -10.38 -14.09
CA VAL A 222 9.16 -11.34 -14.14
C VAL A 222 8.89 -11.80 -15.58
N LYS A 223 8.94 -10.88 -16.57
CA LYS A 223 8.85 -11.24 -18.00
C LYS A 223 9.97 -12.20 -18.42
N SER A 224 11.16 -12.02 -17.84
CA SER A 224 12.31 -12.93 -18.03
C SER A 224 12.19 -14.22 -17.19
N GLY A 225 11.05 -14.46 -16.52
CA GLY A 225 10.73 -15.70 -15.80
C GLY A 225 11.17 -15.73 -14.33
N VAL A 226 11.46 -14.59 -13.72
CA VAL A 226 11.61 -14.47 -12.26
C VAL A 226 10.25 -14.68 -11.60
N MET A 227 10.22 -15.43 -10.51
CA MET A 227 8.98 -15.80 -9.81
C MET A 227 8.98 -15.37 -8.33
N HIS A 228 9.90 -14.52 -7.93
CA HIS A 228 10.02 -13.98 -6.58
C HIS A 228 10.48 -12.52 -6.65
N ILE A 229 9.71 -11.61 -6.07
CA ILE A 229 10.05 -10.18 -6.01
C ILE A 229 10.19 -9.72 -4.56
N GLN A 230 11.28 -9.02 -4.27
CA GLN A 230 11.52 -8.38 -2.98
C GLN A 230 11.43 -6.87 -3.12
N GLY A 231 10.75 -6.24 -2.19
CA GLY A 231 10.62 -4.80 -2.11
C GLY A 231 9.87 -4.39 -0.84
N SER A 232 9.86 -3.12 -0.51
CA SER A 232 8.98 -2.62 0.55
C SER A 232 7.61 -2.26 -0.02
N PHE A 233 6.57 -2.28 0.81
CA PHE A 233 5.21 -2.05 0.33
C PHE A 233 5.07 -0.70 -0.39
N LEU A 234 5.68 0.35 0.17
CA LEU A 234 5.67 1.70 -0.37
C LEU A 234 6.87 2.06 -1.24
N GLY A 235 7.82 1.16 -1.43
CA GLY A 235 9.09 1.48 -2.13
C GLY A 235 10.08 2.24 -1.26
N THR A 236 9.92 2.22 0.07
CA THR A 236 10.84 2.87 1.03
C THR A 236 12.14 2.08 1.19
N GLY A 237 13.21 2.77 1.54
CA GLY A 237 14.54 2.22 1.76
C GLY A 237 15.61 3.30 1.56
N PRO A 238 16.90 3.04 1.89
CA PRO A 238 17.96 4.04 1.84
C PRO A 238 18.12 4.75 0.48
N ASN A 239 17.88 4.01 -0.61
CA ASN A 239 17.92 4.53 -1.99
C ASN A 239 16.61 4.23 -2.73
N GLY A 240 15.50 4.18 -2.00
CA GLY A 240 14.26 3.63 -2.53
C GLY A 240 14.33 2.11 -2.69
N ASN A 241 13.25 1.50 -3.17
CA ASN A 241 13.13 0.07 -3.39
C ASN A 241 12.04 -0.23 -4.44
N ILE A 242 11.94 -1.47 -4.89
CA ILE A 242 10.73 -1.92 -5.57
C ILE A 242 9.54 -1.63 -4.64
N SER A 243 8.54 -0.88 -5.12
CA SER A 243 7.27 -0.76 -4.43
C SER A 243 6.42 -2.00 -4.72
N LEU A 244 6.12 -2.79 -3.69
CA LEU A 244 5.24 -3.94 -3.88
C LEU A 244 3.82 -3.53 -4.25
N ALA A 245 3.30 -2.43 -3.71
CA ALA A 245 1.98 -1.92 -4.09
C ALA A 245 1.88 -1.64 -5.60
N VAL A 246 2.91 -1.00 -6.18
CA VAL A 246 2.97 -0.71 -7.62
C VAL A 246 3.21 -1.97 -8.44
N SER A 247 4.15 -2.82 -8.00
CA SER A 247 4.52 -4.04 -8.73
C SER A 247 3.40 -5.07 -8.75
N ILE A 248 2.68 -5.28 -7.64
CA ILE A 248 1.51 -6.16 -7.57
C ILE A 248 0.46 -5.70 -8.58
N ALA A 249 0.12 -4.39 -8.60
CA ALA A 249 -0.84 -3.86 -9.55
C ALA A 249 -0.40 -4.09 -11.01
N ASN A 250 0.86 -3.78 -11.34
CA ASN A 250 1.41 -4.00 -12.69
C ASN A 250 1.35 -5.48 -13.11
N LEU A 251 1.81 -6.37 -12.24
CA LEU A 251 1.91 -7.79 -12.55
C LEU A 251 0.53 -8.45 -12.65
N GLN A 252 -0.41 -8.12 -11.76
CA GLN A 252 -1.74 -8.73 -11.78
C GLN A 252 -2.64 -8.13 -12.86
N ILE A 253 -2.71 -6.80 -12.96
CA ILE A 253 -3.65 -6.11 -13.86
C ILE A 253 -3.16 -6.16 -15.30
N ASN A 254 -1.88 -5.80 -15.53
CA ASN A 254 -1.37 -5.63 -16.88
C ASN A 254 -0.78 -6.92 -17.47
N MET A 255 -0.29 -7.84 -16.64
CA MET A 255 0.42 -9.03 -17.11
C MET A 255 -0.29 -10.35 -16.77
N GLY A 256 -1.33 -10.33 -15.93
CA GLY A 256 -2.12 -11.51 -15.58
C GLY A 256 -1.36 -12.54 -14.73
N TYR A 257 -0.39 -12.10 -13.93
CA TYR A 257 0.23 -12.90 -12.87
C TYR A 257 -0.61 -12.85 -11.59
N SER A 258 -0.37 -13.75 -10.67
CA SER A 258 -0.99 -13.76 -9.34
C SER A 258 0.08 -13.49 -8.29
N CYS A 259 0.01 -12.34 -7.63
CA CYS A 259 0.91 -11.94 -6.55
C CYS A 259 0.22 -12.04 -5.18
N ILE A 260 -1.06 -11.66 -5.13
CA ILE A 260 -1.95 -11.74 -3.98
C ILE A 260 -3.32 -12.26 -4.44
N PRO A 261 -4.20 -12.75 -3.55
CA PRO A 261 -5.56 -13.13 -3.92
C PRO A 261 -6.29 -11.97 -4.62
N TYR A 262 -6.90 -12.25 -5.77
CA TYR A 262 -7.54 -11.23 -6.62
C TYR A 262 -8.58 -10.38 -5.86
N MET A 263 -9.32 -11.01 -4.95
CA MET A 263 -10.32 -10.33 -4.12
C MET A 263 -9.72 -9.32 -3.12
N LYS A 264 -8.39 -9.37 -2.90
CA LYS A 264 -7.70 -8.43 -2.00
C LYS A 264 -7.09 -7.23 -2.75
N LEU A 265 -7.10 -7.25 -4.09
CA LEU A 265 -6.51 -6.19 -4.90
C LEU A 265 -7.20 -4.82 -4.69
N ASN A 266 -8.52 -4.82 -4.48
CA ASN A 266 -9.29 -3.61 -4.17
C ASN A 266 -8.99 -2.98 -2.79
N ARG A 267 -8.11 -3.61 -2.00
CA ARG A 267 -7.64 -3.08 -0.71
C ARG A 267 -6.24 -2.49 -0.80
N LEU A 268 -5.64 -2.48 -1.99
CA LEU A 268 -4.23 -2.10 -2.18
C LEU A 268 -3.95 -0.65 -1.73
N THR A 269 -4.84 0.28 -2.09
CA THR A 269 -4.73 1.69 -1.68
C THR A 269 -4.87 1.84 -0.17
N HIS A 270 -5.85 1.17 0.43
CA HIS A 270 -6.04 1.19 1.89
C HIS A 270 -4.82 0.61 2.62
N ALA A 271 -4.27 -0.51 2.14
CA ALA A 271 -3.07 -1.10 2.74
C ALA A 271 -1.87 -0.15 2.66
N ALA A 272 -1.69 0.55 1.52
CA ALA A 272 -0.63 1.53 1.35
C ALA A 272 -0.79 2.72 2.32
N GLU A 273 -1.99 3.26 2.46
CA GLU A 273 -2.30 4.35 3.40
C GLU A 273 -2.11 3.91 4.86
N TYR A 274 -2.61 2.72 5.21
CA TYR A 274 -2.46 2.17 6.56
C TYR A 274 -1.00 1.95 6.95
N ILE A 275 -0.20 1.32 6.06
CA ILE A 275 1.23 1.09 6.32
C ILE A 275 1.97 2.42 6.41
N ALA A 276 1.66 3.41 5.56
CA ALA A 276 2.24 4.75 5.63
C ALA A 276 1.98 5.42 6.97
N ASP A 277 0.75 5.32 7.48
CA ASP A 277 0.35 5.84 8.79
C ASP A 277 1.12 5.15 9.93
N GLN A 278 1.24 3.82 9.90
CA GLN A 278 2.03 3.10 10.90
C GLN A 278 3.53 3.45 10.87
N MET A 279 4.04 3.88 9.73
CA MET A 279 5.43 4.32 9.54
C MET A 279 5.65 5.81 9.78
N ASP A 280 4.60 6.57 10.10
CA ASP A 280 4.61 8.03 10.22
C ASP A 280 5.09 8.76 8.94
N VAL A 281 4.82 8.16 7.77
CA VAL A 281 5.13 8.72 6.45
C VAL A 281 3.85 8.92 5.65
N SER A 282 3.91 9.63 4.53
CA SER A 282 2.77 9.79 3.63
C SER A 282 2.98 9.05 2.32
N VAL A 283 1.91 8.44 1.79
CA VAL A 283 1.93 7.92 0.42
C VAL A 283 2.15 9.07 -0.55
N PRO A 284 3.18 9.02 -1.42
CA PRO A 284 3.40 10.06 -2.41
C PRO A 284 2.13 10.31 -3.25
N PRO A 285 1.67 11.57 -3.39
CA PRO A 285 0.40 11.85 -4.05
C PRO A 285 0.28 11.28 -5.47
N THR A 286 1.37 11.23 -6.20
CA THR A 286 1.44 10.72 -7.59
C THR A 286 1.89 9.27 -7.67
N MET A 287 2.07 8.56 -6.56
CA MET A 287 2.46 7.16 -6.57
C MET A 287 1.49 6.34 -7.43
N PRO A 288 1.96 5.57 -8.41
CA PRO A 288 1.08 4.83 -9.30
C PRO A 288 0.10 3.93 -8.53
N TYR A 289 -1.13 3.88 -9.01
CA TYR A 289 -2.27 3.11 -8.47
C TYR A 289 -2.78 3.54 -7.09
N VAL A 290 -1.92 3.79 -6.11
CA VAL A 290 -2.32 4.00 -4.71
C VAL A 290 -2.26 5.46 -4.26
N GLY A 291 -1.49 6.30 -4.95
CA GLY A 291 -1.42 7.72 -4.64
C GLY A 291 -2.75 8.44 -4.89
N ARG A 292 -3.05 9.45 -4.08
CA ARG A 292 -4.32 10.20 -4.18
C ARG A 292 -4.53 10.93 -5.51
N LEU A 293 -3.47 11.16 -6.29
CA LEU A 293 -3.51 11.78 -7.62
C LEU A 293 -3.24 10.78 -8.75
N ALA A 294 -3.07 9.49 -8.45
CA ALA A 294 -2.76 8.47 -9.46
C ALA A 294 -3.82 8.36 -10.55
N PHE A 295 -5.08 8.69 -10.24
CA PHE A 295 -6.20 8.68 -11.16
C PHE A 295 -6.81 10.07 -11.35
N SER A 296 -5.99 11.12 -11.21
CA SER A 296 -6.40 12.49 -11.53
C SER A 296 -6.37 12.68 -13.04
N GLU A 297 -7.50 13.03 -13.64
CA GLU A 297 -7.61 13.27 -15.07
C GLU A 297 -7.43 14.76 -15.38
N GLU A 298 -6.34 15.09 -16.06
CA GLU A 298 -6.17 16.34 -16.79
C GLU A 298 -6.32 16.15 -18.32
N ILE A 299 -6.25 14.89 -18.77
CA ILE A 299 -6.26 14.53 -20.18
C ILE A 299 -7.62 13.92 -20.55
N PRO A 300 -8.25 14.38 -21.66
CA PRO A 300 -9.49 13.79 -22.11
C PRO A 300 -9.28 12.33 -22.51
N VAL A 301 -10.02 11.45 -21.89
CA VAL A 301 -10.24 10.13 -22.47
C VAL A 301 -11.07 10.36 -23.72
N ILE A 302 -10.47 10.18 -24.90
CA ILE A 302 -11.20 10.31 -26.16
C ILE A 302 -12.30 9.24 -26.15
N PRO A 303 -13.60 9.62 -26.15
CA PRO A 303 -14.69 8.67 -26.24
C PRO A 303 -14.46 7.83 -27.51
N ASN A 304 -14.53 6.51 -27.39
CA ASN A 304 -14.28 5.54 -28.48
C ASN A 304 -12.82 5.31 -28.91
N SER A 305 -11.80 5.95 -28.33
CA SER A 305 -10.49 5.32 -28.40
C SER A 305 -10.56 4.01 -27.64
N ARG A 306 -10.29 2.90 -28.31
CA ARG A 306 -9.99 1.62 -27.67
C ARG A 306 -8.65 1.75 -26.91
N SER A 307 -8.55 2.68 -25.95
CA SER A 307 -7.48 2.64 -24.96
C SER A 307 -7.78 1.42 -24.07
N VAL A 308 -7.32 0.30 -24.57
CA VAL A 308 -7.61 -1.07 -24.12
C VAL A 308 -7.14 -1.32 -22.69
N ASN A 309 -6.49 -0.36 -22.02
CA ASN A 309 -5.76 -0.58 -20.79
C ASN A 309 -5.99 0.49 -19.69
N MET A 310 -7.13 1.16 -19.67
CA MET A 310 -7.40 2.00 -18.50
C MET A 310 -7.80 1.15 -17.30
N VAL A 311 -6.94 1.14 -16.32
CA VAL A 311 -7.26 0.54 -15.00
C VAL A 311 -8.32 1.41 -14.34
N HIS A 312 -9.44 0.81 -13.94
CA HIS A 312 -10.44 1.49 -13.13
C HIS A 312 -9.91 1.63 -11.70
N PRO A 313 -9.96 2.83 -11.09
CA PRO A 313 -9.40 3.06 -9.75
C PRO A 313 -9.96 2.10 -8.69
N GLU A 314 -11.21 1.71 -8.81
CA GLU A 314 -11.88 0.80 -7.87
C GLU A 314 -11.23 -0.59 -7.81
N VAL A 315 -10.51 -1.00 -8.88
CA VAL A 315 -9.79 -2.29 -8.92
C VAL A 315 -8.70 -2.35 -7.85
N VAL A 316 -8.08 -1.22 -7.56
CA VAL A 316 -7.03 -1.08 -6.54
C VAL A 316 -7.51 -0.37 -5.28
N GLY A 317 -8.82 -0.14 -5.14
CA GLY A 317 -9.42 0.55 -4.01
C GLY A 317 -9.17 2.06 -3.98
N ASN A 318 -8.79 2.65 -5.12
CA ASN A 318 -8.63 4.09 -5.26
C ASN A 318 -9.88 4.72 -5.87
N SER A 319 -9.90 6.03 -5.98
CA SER A 319 -10.99 6.79 -6.57
C SER A 319 -10.47 7.77 -7.62
N ARG A 320 -11.34 8.08 -8.57
CA ARG A 320 -11.03 9.07 -9.60
C ARG A 320 -11.20 10.48 -9.03
N ARG A 321 -10.22 11.33 -9.25
CA ARG A 321 -10.27 12.75 -8.90
C ARG A 321 -10.24 13.59 -10.16
N MET A 322 -11.16 14.53 -10.27
CA MET A 322 -11.31 15.39 -11.43
C MET A 322 -10.77 16.79 -11.13
N ASN A 323 -9.96 17.32 -12.02
CA ASN A 323 -9.72 18.75 -12.08
C ASN A 323 -10.83 19.40 -12.89
N LEU A 324 -11.76 20.06 -12.22
CA LEU A 324 -12.94 20.66 -12.86
C LEU A 324 -12.65 21.86 -13.75
N MET A 325 -11.39 22.29 -13.82
CA MET A 325 -10.95 23.39 -14.70
C MET A 325 -11.02 23.06 -16.19
N THR A 326 -11.28 21.82 -16.59
CA THR A 326 -11.29 21.40 -17.99
C THR A 326 -12.71 21.11 -18.50
N SER A 327 -13.00 21.58 -19.72
CA SER A 327 -14.27 21.28 -20.41
C SER A 327 -14.52 19.77 -20.63
N TYR A 328 -13.48 18.96 -20.52
CA TYR A 328 -13.51 17.50 -20.66
C TYR A 328 -14.01 16.77 -19.42
N ALA A 329 -13.61 17.24 -18.23
CA ALA A 329 -14.11 16.68 -16.97
C ALA A 329 -15.65 16.72 -16.96
N LEU A 330 -16.22 17.81 -17.46
CA LEU A 330 -17.67 17.96 -17.58
C LEU A 330 -18.30 16.92 -18.51
N THR A 331 -17.70 16.66 -19.67
CA THR A 331 -18.23 15.68 -20.62
C THR A 331 -18.23 14.27 -20.04
N THR A 332 -17.13 13.86 -19.42
CA THR A 332 -17.01 12.54 -18.76
C THR A 332 -18.03 12.39 -17.64
N LEU A 333 -18.21 13.44 -16.84
CA LEU A 333 -19.15 13.44 -15.73
C LEU A 333 -20.62 13.32 -16.24
N ILE A 334 -20.97 14.06 -17.30
CA ILE A 334 -22.28 13.97 -17.94
C ILE A 334 -22.53 12.58 -18.50
N GLU A 335 -21.57 11.99 -19.20
CA GLU A 335 -21.68 10.62 -19.72
C GLU A 335 -21.89 9.61 -18.59
N ARG A 336 -21.21 9.76 -17.47
CA ARG A 336 -21.36 8.88 -16.31
C ARG A 336 -22.73 9.01 -15.66
N MET A 337 -23.22 10.24 -15.46
CA MET A 337 -24.57 10.47 -14.95
C MET A 337 -25.63 9.88 -15.91
N ASN A 338 -25.44 10.02 -17.23
CA ASN A 338 -26.33 9.42 -18.21
C ASN A 338 -26.30 7.89 -18.17
N LYS A 339 -25.12 7.28 -17.98
CA LYS A 339 -25.00 5.81 -17.75
C LYS A 339 -25.69 5.34 -16.47
N MET A 340 -25.74 6.20 -15.46
CA MET A 340 -26.50 5.93 -14.22
C MET A 340 -28.03 6.10 -14.40
N GLY A 341 -28.49 6.50 -15.59
CA GLY A 341 -29.91 6.65 -15.92
C GLY A 341 -30.46 8.08 -15.78
N TYR A 342 -29.60 9.07 -15.53
CA TYR A 342 -29.99 10.47 -15.42
C TYR A 342 -29.73 11.20 -16.73
N LYS A 343 -30.77 11.69 -17.39
CA LYS A 343 -30.64 12.49 -18.63
C LYS A 343 -30.10 13.88 -18.31
N VAL A 344 -28.80 14.05 -18.46
CA VAL A 344 -28.08 15.30 -18.20
C VAL A 344 -27.40 15.75 -19.49
N THR A 345 -27.55 17.05 -19.85
CA THR A 345 -26.89 17.66 -20.98
C THR A 345 -25.92 18.74 -20.52
N ARG A 346 -24.98 19.12 -21.40
CA ARG A 346 -23.99 20.16 -21.11
C ARG A 346 -24.65 21.49 -20.73
N ASP A 347 -25.68 21.90 -21.49
CA ASP A 347 -26.35 23.18 -21.27
C ASP A 347 -27.05 23.23 -19.89
N LEU A 348 -27.65 22.12 -19.48
CA LEU A 348 -28.23 22.02 -18.13
C LEU A 348 -27.19 22.18 -17.03
N VAL A 349 -26.00 21.61 -17.20
CA VAL A 349 -24.93 21.71 -16.20
C VAL A 349 -24.31 23.10 -16.17
N THR A 350 -24.08 23.71 -17.34
CA THR A 350 -23.50 25.06 -17.42
C THR A 350 -24.41 26.13 -16.89
N SER A 351 -25.73 25.90 -16.84
CA SER A 351 -26.68 26.81 -16.21
C SER A 351 -26.60 26.83 -14.69
N LEU A 352 -25.96 25.84 -14.08
CA LEU A 352 -25.76 25.78 -12.64
C LEU A 352 -24.49 26.55 -12.25
N ASP A 353 -24.59 27.47 -11.30
CA ASP A 353 -23.44 28.23 -10.80
C ASP A 353 -22.43 27.42 -9.98
N ILE A 354 -22.55 26.09 -9.97
CA ILE A 354 -21.72 25.11 -9.22
C ILE A 354 -20.23 25.30 -9.49
N TRP A 355 -19.86 25.78 -10.70
CA TRP A 355 -18.48 25.94 -11.12
C TRP A 355 -17.71 27.06 -10.40
N LYS A 356 -18.40 28.01 -9.80
CA LYS A 356 -17.76 29.12 -9.09
C LYS A 356 -17.13 28.70 -7.78
N GLU A 357 -17.64 27.63 -7.18
CA GLU A 357 -17.19 27.15 -5.86
C GLU A 357 -15.95 26.26 -5.94
N TYR A 358 -15.70 25.60 -7.08
CA TYR A 358 -14.61 24.61 -7.23
C TYR A 358 -13.31 25.13 -7.82
N HIS A 359 -13.18 26.43 -8.04
CA HIS A 359 -12.03 27.03 -8.74
C HIS A 359 -10.67 26.90 -8.01
N ARG A 360 -10.61 26.32 -6.80
CA ARG A 360 -9.41 26.34 -5.95
C ARG A 360 -8.90 24.99 -5.46
N GLY A 361 -9.43 23.88 -5.93
CA GLY A 361 -8.98 22.57 -5.45
C GLY A 361 -9.50 21.37 -6.27
N TYR A 362 -8.95 20.21 -5.99
CA TYR A 362 -9.47 18.97 -6.55
C TYR A 362 -10.81 18.63 -5.89
N ALA A 363 -11.86 18.46 -6.71
CA ALA A 363 -13.13 17.93 -6.28
C ALA A 363 -13.24 16.46 -6.69
N THR A 364 -13.99 15.68 -5.91
CA THR A 364 -14.24 14.28 -6.27
C THR A 364 -15.41 14.19 -7.24
N GLU A 365 -15.34 13.21 -8.13
CA GLU A 365 -16.37 12.95 -9.13
C GLU A 365 -17.74 12.74 -8.49
N VAL A 366 -17.80 12.02 -7.37
CA VAL A 366 -19.04 11.70 -6.65
C VAL A 366 -19.71 12.96 -6.14
N SER A 367 -18.98 13.85 -5.43
CA SER A 367 -19.57 15.08 -4.88
C SER A 367 -20.07 16.01 -5.97
N VAL A 368 -19.33 16.12 -7.07
CA VAL A 368 -19.75 16.97 -8.21
C VAL A 368 -20.99 16.40 -8.89
N ALA A 369 -21.02 15.07 -9.13
CA ALA A 369 -22.19 14.42 -9.71
C ALA A 369 -23.45 14.63 -8.84
N LEU A 370 -23.31 14.44 -7.52
CA LEU A 370 -24.42 14.64 -6.58
C LEU A 370 -24.90 16.10 -6.55
N GLN A 371 -23.98 17.07 -6.58
CA GLN A 371 -24.35 18.48 -6.62
C GLN A 371 -25.10 18.84 -7.91
N ILE A 372 -24.63 18.37 -9.08
CA ILE A 372 -25.35 18.56 -10.33
C ILE A 372 -26.74 17.94 -10.25
N LEU A 373 -26.85 16.70 -9.79
CA LEU A 373 -28.14 16.01 -9.70
C LEU A 373 -29.11 16.69 -8.71
N ARG A 374 -28.60 17.22 -7.60
CA ARG A 374 -29.40 18.02 -6.64
C ARG A 374 -29.82 19.36 -7.25
N GLY A 375 -28.90 20.08 -7.90
CA GLY A 375 -29.16 21.33 -8.58
C GLY A 375 -30.23 21.19 -9.68
N LEU A 376 -30.28 20.05 -10.35
CA LEU A 376 -31.30 19.71 -11.34
C LEU A 376 -32.60 19.14 -10.72
N GLY A 377 -32.69 19.03 -9.40
CA GLY A 377 -33.84 18.43 -8.73
C GLY A 377 -34.04 16.93 -8.98
N ARG A 378 -33.00 16.22 -9.46
CA ARG A 378 -33.07 14.78 -9.77
C ARG A 378 -32.81 13.89 -8.56
N VAL A 379 -32.09 14.41 -7.58
CA VAL A 379 -31.78 13.73 -6.31
C VAL A 379 -32.06 14.70 -5.18
N ASN A 380 -32.84 14.26 -4.20
CA ASN A 380 -33.04 14.96 -2.94
C ASN A 380 -32.24 14.23 -1.86
N SER A 381 -31.50 14.97 -1.05
CA SER A 381 -30.75 14.37 0.06
C SER A 381 -31.72 13.71 1.05
N VAL A 382 -31.50 12.43 1.31
CA VAL A 382 -32.27 11.65 2.27
C VAL A 382 -31.75 11.86 3.68
N PHE A 383 -30.44 12.11 3.80
CA PHE A 383 -29.75 12.34 5.07
C PHE A 383 -29.21 13.77 5.15
N THR A 384 -29.53 14.48 6.21
CA THR A 384 -29.02 15.82 6.50
C THR A 384 -28.74 15.97 8.00
N ILE A 385 -27.64 16.63 8.33
CA ILE A 385 -27.25 16.91 9.71
C ILE A 385 -27.71 18.33 10.06
N GLN A 386 -28.46 18.46 11.16
CA GLN A 386 -29.05 19.72 11.59
C GLN A 386 -28.18 20.42 12.64
N ASP A 387 -27.68 19.65 13.61
CA ASP A 387 -26.83 20.15 14.69
C ASP A 387 -25.78 19.09 15.06
N VAL A 388 -24.59 19.52 15.41
CA VAL A 388 -23.49 18.68 15.88
C VAL A 388 -22.78 19.34 17.02
N LYS A 389 -22.60 18.61 18.11
CA LYS A 389 -21.79 19.00 19.25
C LYS A 389 -20.63 18.03 19.40
N VAL A 390 -19.43 18.59 19.48
CA VAL A 390 -18.18 17.84 19.67
C VAL A 390 -17.59 18.22 21.01
N LEU A 391 -17.31 17.24 21.85
CA LEU A 391 -16.64 17.40 23.13
C LEU A 391 -15.42 16.48 23.14
N THR A 392 -14.23 17.07 23.32
CA THR A 392 -13.00 16.30 23.50
C THR A 392 -12.56 16.39 24.95
N GLU A 393 -12.38 15.23 25.57
CA GLU A 393 -11.94 15.08 26.95
C GLU A 393 -10.51 14.58 26.96
N ARG A 394 -9.63 15.32 27.64
CA ARG A 394 -8.28 14.86 27.94
C ARG A 394 -8.31 13.98 29.17
N ILE A 395 -7.90 12.73 29.03
CA ILE A 395 -7.83 11.78 30.13
C ILE A 395 -6.37 11.70 30.59
N GLU A 396 -6.11 12.12 31.83
CA GLU A 396 -4.78 12.05 32.40
C GLU A 396 -4.30 10.60 32.53
N GLY A 397 -3.14 10.28 31.94
CA GLY A 397 -2.58 8.93 31.93
C GLY A 397 -3.08 8.02 30.79
N ALA A 398 -3.92 8.52 29.87
CA ALA A 398 -4.28 7.80 28.65
C ALA A 398 -3.41 8.23 27.47
N ASP A 399 -3.16 7.30 26.54
CA ASP A 399 -2.35 7.54 25.34
C ASP A 399 -3.06 8.42 24.29
N TYR A 400 -4.37 8.66 24.44
CA TYR A 400 -5.17 9.47 23.52
C TYR A 400 -6.31 10.19 24.26
N ASP A 401 -6.77 11.31 23.67
CA ASP A 401 -7.96 12.01 24.11
C ASP A 401 -9.22 11.24 23.70
N ARG A 402 -10.31 11.41 24.44
CA ARG A 402 -11.60 10.81 24.07
C ARG A 402 -12.51 11.89 23.50
N THR A 403 -12.98 11.69 22.28
CA THR A 403 -13.92 12.60 21.62
C THR A 403 -15.32 12.01 21.60
N HIS A 404 -16.30 12.80 22.00
CA HIS A 404 -17.72 12.51 21.97
C HIS A 404 -18.41 13.42 20.95
N VAL A 405 -19.21 12.83 20.07
CA VAL A 405 -20.04 13.55 19.12
C VAL A 405 -21.49 13.27 19.42
N MET A 406 -22.29 14.32 19.56
CA MET A 406 -23.75 14.26 19.61
C MET A 406 -24.29 14.94 18.36
N MET A 407 -25.16 14.27 17.63
CA MET A 407 -25.66 14.71 16.33
C MET A 407 -27.18 14.69 16.28
N GLU A 408 -27.76 15.80 15.82
CA GLU A 408 -29.14 15.86 15.40
C GLU A 408 -29.22 15.78 13.88
N SER A 409 -29.94 14.80 13.34
CA SER A 409 -30.03 14.55 11.91
C SER A 409 -31.45 14.27 11.46
N LEU A 410 -31.69 14.47 10.15
CA LEU A 410 -32.92 14.04 9.47
C LEU A 410 -32.57 12.90 8.52
N LEU A 411 -33.35 11.81 8.59
CA LEU A 411 -33.26 10.71 7.66
C LEU A 411 -34.64 10.43 7.06
N GLY A 412 -34.82 10.78 5.79
CA GLY A 412 -36.13 10.68 5.13
C GLY A 412 -37.22 11.51 5.80
N GLY A 413 -36.86 12.67 6.35
CA GLY A 413 -37.76 13.59 7.06
C GLY A 413 -37.98 13.28 8.55
N GLU A 414 -37.51 12.15 9.06
CA GLU A 414 -37.56 11.83 10.49
C GLU A 414 -36.33 12.38 11.22
N LYS A 415 -36.61 13.11 12.32
CA LYS A 415 -35.59 13.67 13.21
C LYS A 415 -35.05 12.58 14.15
N ARG A 416 -33.72 12.52 14.28
CA ARG A 416 -33.05 11.58 15.17
C ARG A 416 -31.87 12.23 15.87
N MET A 417 -31.69 11.87 17.13
CA MET A 417 -30.49 12.10 17.90
C MET A 417 -29.60 10.85 17.83
N SER A 418 -28.34 11.00 17.59
CA SER A 418 -27.33 9.95 17.55
C SER A 418 -26.07 10.40 18.26
N SER A 419 -25.22 9.45 18.63
CA SER A 419 -23.96 9.75 19.29
C SER A 419 -22.88 8.78 18.84
N GLY A 420 -21.64 9.23 18.93
CA GLY A 420 -20.45 8.42 18.70
C GLY A 420 -19.31 8.84 19.62
N VAL A 421 -18.41 7.88 19.88
CA VAL A 421 -17.24 8.07 20.76
C VAL A 421 -16.03 7.48 20.07
N GLY A 422 -14.94 8.24 19.99
CA GLY A 422 -13.71 7.79 19.34
C GLY A 422 -12.46 8.46 19.90
N PRO A 423 -11.29 8.00 19.48
CA PRO A 423 -10.02 8.63 19.85
C PRO A 423 -9.84 10.02 19.22
N ASP A 424 -10.54 10.27 18.11
CA ASP A 424 -10.52 11.56 17.42
C ASP A 424 -11.93 12.00 16.96
N MET A 425 -11.99 13.20 16.40
CA MET A 425 -13.26 13.79 15.93
C MET A 425 -13.85 13.01 14.75
N VAL A 426 -13.02 12.49 13.86
CA VAL A 426 -13.47 11.82 12.64
C VAL A 426 -14.13 10.49 12.97
N GLU A 427 -13.48 9.65 13.80
CA GLU A 427 -14.03 8.37 14.21
C GLU A 427 -15.31 8.54 15.02
N ALA A 428 -15.31 9.44 16.02
CA ALA A 428 -16.49 9.74 16.81
C ALA A 428 -17.65 10.27 15.95
N PHE A 429 -17.36 11.16 14.99
CA PHE A 429 -18.35 11.70 14.06
C PHE A 429 -18.93 10.60 13.17
N TRP A 430 -18.09 9.72 12.65
CA TRP A 430 -18.54 8.65 11.75
C TRP A 430 -19.38 7.59 12.49
N GLU A 431 -19.03 7.26 13.72
CA GLU A 431 -19.86 6.40 14.58
C GLU A 431 -21.25 7.00 14.80
N ALA A 432 -21.33 8.32 15.08
CA ALA A 432 -22.61 9.04 15.20
C ALA A 432 -23.42 9.01 13.89
N VAL A 433 -22.76 9.14 12.72
CA VAL A 433 -23.41 9.00 11.41
C VAL A 433 -23.96 7.57 11.21
N GLN A 434 -23.17 6.56 11.53
CA GLN A 434 -23.60 5.16 11.42
C GLN A 434 -24.79 4.85 12.33
N ASP A 435 -24.79 5.34 13.57
CA ASP A 435 -25.95 5.22 14.47
C ASP A 435 -27.18 5.93 13.89
N ALA A 436 -26.99 7.13 13.32
CA ALA A 436 -28.07 7.92 12.72
C ALA A 436 -28.77 7.22 11.55
N VAL A 437 -28.05 6.44 10.74
CA VAL A 437 -28.59 5.92 9.46
C VAL A 437 -28.88 4.42 9.48
N SER A 438 -28.16 3.64 10.29
CA SER A 438 -28.16 2.18 10.22
C SER A 438 -29.47 1.52 10.63
N TYR A 439 -30.34 2.22 11.37
CA TYR A 439 -31.64 1.69 11.78
C TYR A 439 -32.63 1.53 10.59
N LYS A 440 -32.50 2.39 9.55
CA LYS A 440 -33.28 2.29 8.30
C LYS A 440 -32.48 1.70 7.16
N ILE A 441 -31.18 2.05 7.06
CA ILE A 441 -30.27 1.67 5.98
C ILE A 441 -29.25 0.70 6.54
N LYS A 442 -29.63 -0.57 6.70
CA LYS A 442 -28.77 -1.59 7.32
C LYS A 442 -27.42 -1.73 6.63
N SER A 443 -27.37 -1.56 5.30
CA SER A 443 -26.14 -1.61 4.52
C SER A 443 -25.16 -0.47 4.83
N ALA A 444 -25.62 0.64 5.40
CA ALA A 444 -24.76 1.74 5.82
C ALA A 444 -23.81 1.36 6.97
N ARG A 445 -24.12 0.29 7.74
CA ARG A 445 -23.19 -0.26 8.76
C ARG A 445 -21.86 -0.76 8.18
N ASN A 446 -21.85 -1.10 6.91
CA ASN A 446 -20.66 -1.59 6.24
C ASN A 446 -19.79 -0.46 5.69
N ILE A 447 -20.28 0.79 5.73
CA ILE A 447 -19.50 1.94 5.23
C ILE A 447 -18.46 2.29 6.29
N ARG A 448 -17.19 2.24 5.90
CA ARG A 448 -16.05 2.58 6.75
C ARG A 448 -15.29 3.75 6.14
N VAL A 449 -14.82 4.64 6.99
CA VAL A 449 -13.88 5.71 6.61
C VAL A 449 -12.49 5.09 6.51
N ASN A 450 -11.85 5.25 5.36
CA ASN A 450 -10.47 4.84 5.15
C ASN A 450 -9.51 5.98 5.46
N SER A 451 -9.85 7.20 5.06
CA SER A 451 -9.05 8.38 5.37
C SER A 451 -9.86 9.67 5.26
N VAL A 452 -9.48 10.67 6.05
CA VAL A 452 -9.92 12.06 5.90
C VAL A 452 -8.70 12.94 5.73
N ARG A 453 -8.75 13.81 4.73
CA ARG A 453 -7.67 14.75 4.46
C ARG A 453 -8.25 16.12 4.27
N GLY A 454 -7.87 17.03 5.15
CA GLY A 454 -8.33 18.40 5.11
C GLY A 454 -7.18 19.41 5.12
N ARG A 455 -7.43 20.59 4.57
CA ARG A 455 -6.52 21.74 4.66
C ARG A 455 -7.29 23.04 4.67
N ALA A 456 -6.81 24.00 5.42
CA ALA A 456 -7.27 25.37 5.30
C ALA A 456 -6.83 25.94 3.93
N LEU A 457 -7.77 26.46 3.16
CA LEU A 457 -7.49 27.19 1.91
C LEU A 457 -7.28 28.68 2.18
N THR A 458 -8.11 29.23 3.06
CA THR A 458 -8.04 30.61 3.55
C THR A 458 -8.38 30.65 5.03
N ARG A 459 -8.46 31.84 5.65
CA ARG A 459 -8.93 31.97 7.04
C ARG A 459 -10.40 31.58 7.24
N SER A 460 -11.17 31.55 6.18
CA SER A 460 -12.61 31.29 6.19
C SER A 460 -13.04 30.12 5.30
N GLU A 461 -12.11 29.36 4.75
CA GLU A 461 -12.40 28.23 3.89
C GLU A 461 -11.49 27.05 4.24
N PHE A 462 -12.10 25.88 4.41
CA PHE A 462 -11.46 24.61 4.62
C PHE A 462 -11.88 23.64 3.53
N SER A 463 -10.96 22.91 2.93
CA SER A 463 -11.25 21.86 1.95
C SER A 463 -10.93 20.51 2.54
N ALA A 464 -11.83 19.56 2.42
CA ALA A 464 -11.59 18.19 2.84
C ALA A 464 -12.03 17.16 1.78
N ILE A 465 -11.38 16.02 1.83
CA ILE A 465 -11.72 14.83 1.04
C ILE A 465 -11.85 13.67 2.02
N LEU A 466 -12.91 12.91 1.88
CA LEU A 466 -13.23 11.73 2.67
C LEU A 466 -13.24 10.51 1.75
N ASP A 467 -12.38 9.55 2.02
CA ASP A 467 -12.33 8.27 1.30
C ASP A 467 -13.07 7.21 2.13
N VAL A 468 -13.98 6.48 1.51
CA VAL A 468 -14.83 5.50 2.18
C VAL A 468 -14.93 4.20 1.38
N THR A 469 -15.25 3.12 2.07
CA THR A 469 -15.57 1.82 1.46
C THR A 469 -16.77 1.17 2.15
N ASN A 470 -17.53 0.37 1.42
CA ASN A 470 -18.57 -0.51 1.98
C ASN A 470 -18.17 -2.00 1.94
N GLY A 471 -16.89 -2.29 1.68
CA GLY A 471 -16.35 -3.63 1.51
C GLY A 471 -16.44 -4.18 0.08
N GLU A 472 -17.37 -3.69 -0.74
CA GLU A 472 -17.50 -4.07 -2.15
C GLU A 472 -16.97 -2.98 -3.09
N ARG A 473 -17.12 -1.71 -2.70
CA ARG A 473 -16.74 -0.53 -3.48
C ARG A 473 -16.09 0.51 -2.59
N ALA A 474 -15.13 1.21 -3.15
CA ALA A 474 -14.55 2.41 -2.55
C ALA A 474 -14.94 3.63 -3.37
N TRP A 475 -15.16 4.77 -2.71
CA TRP A 475 -15.39 6.06 -3.36
C TRP A 475 -14.91 7.20 -2.48
N SER A 476 -14.73 8.37 -3.09
CA SER A 476 -14.32 9.56 -2.37
C SER A 476 -15.36 10.66 -2.55
N VAL A 477 -15.58 11.41 -1.50
CA VAL A 477 -16.38 12.64 -1.50
C VAL A 477 -15.52 13.81 -1.06
N SER A 478 -15.88 15.02 -1.45
CA SER A 478 -15.15 16.24 -1.10
C SER A 478 -16.10 17.36 -0.75
N ALA A 479 -15.64 18.29 0.10
CA ALA A 479 -16.35 19.49 0.43
C ALA A 479 -15.40 20.66 0.62
N VAL A 480 -15.91 21.87 0.37
CA VAL A 480 -15.26 23.14 0.71
C VAL A 480 -16.24 23.91 1.57
N GLU A 481 -15.91 24.13 2.83
CA GLU A 481 -16.78 24.73 3.84
C GLU A 481 -15.96 25.65 4.76
N PRO A 482 -16.60 26.52 5.55
CA PRO A 482 -15.87 27.38 6.46
C PRO A 482 -15.06 26.66 7.55
N THR A 483 -15.43 25.44 7.92
CA THR A 483 -14.74 24.65 8.95
C THR A 483 -14.64 23.20 8.59
N GLU A 484 -13.69 22.48 9.21
CA GLU A 484 -13.53 21.04 9.06
C GLU A 484 -14.81 20.27 9.42
N LEU A 485 -15.45 20.60 10.54
CA LEU A 485 -16.68 19.98 10.98
C LEU A 485 -17.82 20.13 9.94
N ARG A 486 -17.95 21.30 9.32
CA ARG A 486 -18.92 21.49 8.23
C ARG A 486 -18.56 20.69 6.99
N CYS A 487 -17.28 20.56 6.66
CA CYS A 487 -16.85 19.64 5.61
C CYS A 487 -17.30 18.21 5.91
N LEU A 488 -17.08 17.71 7.13
CA LEU A 488 -17.51 16.37 7.54
C LEU A 488 -19.03 16.20 7.39
N CYS A 489 -19.82 17.19 7.77
CA CYS A 489 -21.29 17.16 7.63
C CYS A 489 -21.71 17.06 6.15
N SER A 490 -21.13 17.90 5.28
CA SER A 490 -21.43 17.89 3.84
C SER A 490 -20.97 16.59 3.18
N MET A 491 -19.80 16.08 3.54
CA MET A 491 -19.26 14.82 3.02
C MET A 491 -20.08 13.60 3.50
N ALA A 492 -20.49 13.55 4.75
CA ALA A 492 -21.34 12.47 5.28
C ALA A 492 -22.67 12.37 4.52
N ARG A 493 -23.31 13.51 4.24
CA ARG A 493 -24.49 13.57 3.38
C ARG A 493 -24.21 12.95 2.01
N ASP A 494 -23.11 13.35 1.37
CA ASP A 494 -22.73 12.87 0.05
C ASP A 494 -22.43 11.36 0.04
N VAL A 495 -21.77 10.84 1.09
CA VAL A 495 -21.51 9.41 1.24
C VAL A 495 -22.81 8.61 1.29
N ILE A 496 -23.77 9.03 2.10
CA ILE A 496 -25.04 8.32 2.26
C ILE A 496 -25.88 8.42 0.97
N ASP A 497 -25.97 9.62 0.38
CA ASP A 497 -26.73 9.81 -0.87
C ASP A 497 -26.13 8.97 -2.01
N TYR A 498 -24.79 8.92 -2.16
CA TYR A 498 -24.16 8.09 -3.19
C TYR A 498 -24.36 6.60 -2.96
N HIS A 499 -24.24 6.15 -1.72
CA HIS A 499 -24.53 4.76 -1.36
C HIS A 499 -25.96 4.37 -1.77
N LEU A 500 -26.95 5.18 -1.43
CA LEU A 500 -28.35 4.95 -1.80
C LEU A 500 -28.57 4.99 -3.32
N LEU A 501 -27.91 5.89 -4.00
CA LEU A 501 -27.99 6.01 -5.46
C LEU A 501 -27.44 4.76 -6.15
N THR A 502 -26.31 4.22 -5.67
CA THR A 502 -25.71 2.99 -6.22
C THR A 502 -26.54 1.74 -5.92
N MET A 503 -27.35 1.76 -4.86
CA MET A 503 -28.33 0.71 -4.55
C MET A 503 -29.65 0.85 -5.34
N GLY A 504 -29.79 1.87 -6.19
CA GLY A 504 -30.99 2.10 -6.99
C GLY A 504 -32.15 2.74 -6.24
N PHE A 505 -31.91 3.32 -5.06
CA PHE A 505 -32.95 3.94 -4.22
C PHE A 505 -33.64 5.12 -4.94
N TYR A 506 -32.90 5.89 -5.73
CA TYR A 506 -33.40 7.04 -6.49
C TYR A 506 -33.89 6.70 -7.91
N ARG A 507 -33.87 5.43 -8.32
CA ARG A 507 -34.41 5.08 -9.64
C ARG A 507 -35.90 5.29 -9.63
N GLU A 508 -36.39 6.27 -10.40
CA GLU A 508 -37.79 6.39 -10.69
C GLU A 508 -38.29 5.03 -11.19
N LYS A 509 -39.35 4.51 -10.53
CA LYS A 509 -40.08 3.39 -11.10
C LYS A 509 -40.60 3.88 -12.45
N LYS A 510 -40.09 3.29 -13.54
CA LYS A 510 -40.58 3.51 -14.88
C LYS A 510 -42.06 3.20 -14.95
#